data_31b1067d7142626da2d8c4eaece4119a
#
_entry.id   31b1067d7142626da2d8c4eaece4119a
#
_cell.length_a   1.000
_cell.length_b   1.000
_cell.length_c   1.000
_cell.angle_alpha   90.00
_cell.angle_beta   90.00
_cell.angle_gamma   90.00
#
_symmetry.space_group_name_H-M   'P 1'
#
loop_
_entity.id
_entity.type
_entity.pdbx_description
1 polymer ?
#
loop_
_entity_poly.entity_id
_entity_poly.type
_entity_poly.pdbx_seq_one_letter_code
_entity_poly.pdbx_strand_id
1 'polypeptide(L)'
;TDEIPYLVGQNLTNVKVDTSSEDSMLSFFKNLNVEAPSNEGVNFRWKITMNKNQLRTAINKTIHNMATNYPESFPIVKEDGTLSYESFPEDIGEIRTIYVKERGKSGVVVSLEVVCTNIRFRIINQYNIRFTIRPNYADGEVIKYYGRGFNSDYEFSTSNVSILPSGYFALEWHNDELTFFGGGTGHGVGMCQYGTQKAAKSGKTYKEILNTYYKNISFENTNIEYTPLTDFKNYL
;
A
#
# COMPACT_ATOMS: atom_id res chain seq x y z
N THR A 1 16.64 0.45 -9.44
CA THR A 1 17.34 0.25 -8.13
C THR A 1 17.54 -1.23 -7.94
N ASP A 2 18.76 -1.62 -7.62
CA ASP A 2 19.12 -3.01 -7.40
C ASP A 2 18.33 -3.60 -6.23
N GLU A 3 17.94 -4.88 -6.34
CA GLU A 3 17.26 -5.59 -5.26
C GLU A 3 18.19 -5.69 -4.04
N ILE A 4 17.66 -5.37 -2.86
CA ILE A 4 18.41 -5.56 -1.61
C ILE A 4 18.38 -7.05 -1.28
N PRO A 5 19.53 -7.75 -1.22
CA PRO A 5 19.58 -9.22 -1.18
C PRO A 5 18.83 -9.88 -0.01
N TYR A 6 18.65 -9.18 1.10
CA TYR A 6 17.94 -9.70 2.27
C TYR A 6 16.47 -9.28 2.32
N LEU A 7 16.01 -8.36 1.44
CA LEU A 7 14.64 -7.87 1.35
C LEU A 7 13.93 -8.42 0.10
N VAL A 8 13.92 -9.73 -0.05
CA VAL A 8 13.22 -10.38 -1.17
C VAL A 8 11.73 -10.51 -0.88
N GLY A 9 10.91 -10.25 -1.91
CA GLY A 9 9.47 -10.49 -1.85
C GLY A 9 9.16 -11.95 -1.54
N GLN A 10 8.30 -12.19 -0.54
CA GLN A 10 7.94 -13.52 -0.09
C GLN A 10 6.43 -13.63 0.04
N ASN A 11 5.90 -14.76 -0.38
CA ASN A 11 4.53 -15.14 -0.08
C ASN A 11 4.51 -16.01 1.19
N LEU A 12 4.07 -15.44 2.30
CA LEU A 12 3.92 -16.13 3.58
C LEU A 12 2.49 -16.64 3.82
N THR A 13 1.67 -16.70 2.78
CA THR A 13 0.28 -17.19 2.84
C THR A 13 0.18 -18.64 2.39
N ASN A 14 -0.96 -19.28 2.69
CA ASN A 14 -1.27 -20.64 2.25
C ASN A 14 -1.78 -20.73 0.80
N VAL A 15 -1.86 -19.61 0.07
CA VAL A 15 -2.36 -19.58 -1.31
C VAL A 15 -1.28 -19.10 -2.27
N LYS A 16 -1.27 -19.67 -3.48
CA LYS A 16 -0.43 -19.16 -4.56
C LYS A 16 -1.10 -17.91 -5.17
N VAL A 17 -0.31 -16.91 -5.44
CA VAL A 17 -0.75 -15.66 -6.05
C VAL A 17 0.17 -15.35 -7.22
N ASP A 18 -0.42 -15.12 -8.37
CA ASP A 18 0.31 -14.56 -9.51
C ASP A 18 0.32 -13.04 -9.40
N THR A 19 1.45 -12.48 -8.96
CA THR A 19 1.62 -11.04 -8.78
C THR A 19 1.74 -10.26 -10.08
N SER A 20 1.83 -10.93 -11.23
CA SER A 20 1.82 -10.32 -12.56
C SER A 20 0.42 -10.15 -13.15
N SER A 21 -0.59 -10.79 -12.55
CA SER A 21 -1.98 -10.75 -12.98
C SER A 21 -2.84 -9.91 -12.03
N GLU A 22 -3.45 -8.84 -12.54
CA GLU A 22 -4.35 -7.99 -11.74
C GLU A 22 -5.60 -8.74 -11.28
N ASP A 23 -6.12 -9.67 -12.08
CA ASP A 23 -7.27 -10.51 -11.70
C ASP A 23 -6.90 -11.48 -10.55
N SER A 24 -5.68 -12.04 -10.59
CA SER A 24 -5.16 -12.86 -9.50
C SER A 24 -5.00 -12.04 -8.22
N MET A 25 -4.45 -10.83 -8.33
CA MET A 25 -4.28 -9.92 -7.19
C MET A 25 -5.63 -9.47 -6.63
N LEU A 26 -6.60 -9.15 -7.48
CA LEU A 26 -7.95 -8.78 -7.04
C LEU A 26 -8.62 -9.94 -6.31
N SER A 27 -8.57 -11.14 -6.88
CA SER A 27 -9.10 -12.36 -6.25
C SER A 27 -8.43 -12.64 -4.91
N PHE A 28 -7.12 -12.44 -4.80
CA PHE A 28 -6.36 -12.60 -3.56
C PHE A 28 -6.79 -11.61 -2.48
N PHE A 29 -6.93 -10.32 -2.80
CA PHE A 29 -7.34 -9.33 -1.80
C PHE A 29 -8.82 -9.41 -1.43
N LYS A 30 -9.68 -9.92 -2.31
CA LYS A 30 -11.10 -10.22 -2.01
C LYS A 30 -11.26 -11.53 -1.22
N ASN A 31 -10.28 -12.42 -1.23
CA ASN A 31 -10.33 -13.65 -0.47
C ASN A 31 -10.11 -13.37 1.02
N LEU A 32 -11.15 -13.57 1.79
CA LEU A 32 -11.20 -13.30 3.23
C LEU A 32 -10.66 -14.47 4.07
N ASN A 33 -10.44 -15.65 3.46
CA ASN A 33 -10.07 -16.89 4.12
C ASN A 33 -8.62 -17.29 3.82
N VAL A 34 -7.74 -16.32 3.60
CA VAL A 34 -6.31 -16.54 3.40
C VAL A 34 -5.63 -16.69 4.74
N GLU A 35 -4.93 -17.81 4.97
CA GLU A 35 -4.08 -17.96 6.13
C GLU A 35 -2.72 -17.28 5.90
N ALA A 36 -2.31 -16.49 6.88
CA ALA A 36 -1.05 -15.77 6.89
C ALA A 36 -0.58 -15.55 8.33
N PRO A 37 0.73 -15.33 8.56
CA PRO A 37 1.22 -14.99 9.89
C PRO A 37 0.54 -13.78 10.54
N SER A 38 0.05 -12.85 9.73
CA SER A 38 -0.58 -11.59 10.16
C SER A 38 -2.11 -11.57 10.06
N ASN A 39 -2.77 -12.71 9.83
CA ASN A 39 -4.20 -12.77 9.56
C ASN A 39 -5.11 -12.31 10.73
N GLU A 40 -4.57 -12.26 11.94
CA GLU A 40 -5.28 -11.73 13.12
C GLU A 40 -5.24 -10.19 13.21
N GLY A 41 -4.44 -9.52 12.36
CA GLY A 41 -4.35 -8.07 12.34
C GLY A 41 -5.63 -7.41 11.79
N VAL A 42 -6.06 -6.32 12.43
CA VAL A 42 -7.30 -5.59 12.08
C VAL A 42 -7.36 -5.19 10.60
N ASN A 43 -6.22 -4.93 10.00
CA ASN A 43 -6.09 -4.52 8.60
C ASN A 43 -5.53 -5.64 7.71
N PHE A 44 -5.70 -6.90 8.12
CA PHE A 44 -5.30 -8.03 7.26
C PHE A 44 -5.95 -7.94 5.88
N ARG A 45 -7.21 -7.50 5.83
CA ARG A 45 -7.93 -7.09 4.63
C ARG A 45 -8.59 -5.75 4.88
N TRP A 46 -8.61 -4.91 3.86
CA TRP A 46 -9.29 -3.62 3.89
C TRP A 46 -9.89 -3.27 2.53
N LYS A 47 -10.91 -2.42 2.55
CA LYS A 47 -11.47 -1.82 1.33
C LYS A 47 -11.82 -0.35 1.53
N ILE A 48 -11.68 0.42 0.47
CA ILE A 48 -12.05 1.83 0.37
C ILE A 48 -12.70 2.02 -0.99
N THR A 49 -13.87 2.62 -1.03
CA THR A 49 -14.58 2.95 -2.28
C THR A 49 -14.67 4.47 -2.42
N MET A 50 -14.31 4.98 -3.59
CA MET A 50 -14.40 6.40 -3.94
C MET A 50 -14.98 6.53 -5.34
N ASN A 51 -15.92 7.48 -5.52
CA ASN A 51 -16.39 7.81 -6.85
C ASN A 51 -15.41 8.74 -7.59
N LYS A 52 -15.61 8.92 -8.89
CA LYS A 52 -14.72 9.72 -9.76
C LYS A 52 -14.53 11.15 -9.26
N ASN A 53 -15.59 11.80 -8.75
CA ASN A 53 -15.49 13.16 -8.23
C ASN A 53 -14.66 13.22 -6.94
N GLN A 54 -14.84 12.25 -6.04
CA GLN A 54 -14.07 12.12 -4.81
C GLN A 54 -12.58 11.90 -5.11
N LEU A 55 -12.28 11.01 -6.07
CA LEU A 55 -10.91 10.77 -6.54
C LEU A 55 -10.30 12.04 -7.15
N ARG A 56 -11.02 12.71 -8.06
CA ARG A 56 -10.57 13.98 -8.66
C ARG A 56 -10.23 15.02 -7.60
N THR A 57 -11.14 15.24 -6.67
CA THR A 57 -10.92 16.24 -5.59
C THR A 57 -9.74 15.90 -4.73
N ALA A 58 -9.59 14.65 -4.30
CA ALA A 58 -8.47 14.22 -3.48
C ALA A 58 -7.14 14.40 -4.21
N ILE A 59 -7.08 14.02 -5.48
CA ILE A 59 -5.87 14.15 -6.30
C ILE A 59 -5.53 15.61 -6.57
N ASN A 60 -6.49 16.45 -6.97
CA ASN A 60 -6.27 17.88 -7.22
C ASN A 60 -5.69 18.59 -5.98
N LYS A 61 -6.17 18.25 -4.78
CA LYS A 61 -5.66 18.85 -3.52
C LYS A 61 -4.22 18.45 -3.18
N THR A 62 -3.68 17.41 -3.81
CA THR A 62 -2.37 16.85 -3.45
C THR A 62 -1.34 16.94 -4.56
N ILE A 63 -1.77 16.82 -5.82
CA ILE A 63 -0.88 16.55 -6.96
C ILE A 63 0.19 17.62 -7.16
N HIS A 64 -0.15 18.90 -7.04
CA HIS A 64 0.81 19.98 -7.22
C HIS A 64 1.96 19.94 -6.21
N ASN A 65 1.60 19.75 -4.92
CA ASN A 65 2.61 19.65 -3.88
C ASN A 65 3.45 18.36 -4.02
N MET A 66 2.81 17.25 -4.35
CA MET A 66 3.52 15.98 -4.55
C MET A 66 4.44 16.02 -5.76
N ALA A 67 3.98 16.52 -6.90
CA ALA A 67 4.79 16.63 -8.12
C ALA A 67 5.93 17.64 -7.98
N THR A 68 5.76 18.70 -7.19
CA THR A 68 6.84 19.66 -6.89
C THR A 68 7.93 19.04 -6.02
N ASN A 69 7.53 18.25 -5.01
CA ASN A 69 8.50 17.63 -4.08
C ASN A 69 9.17 16.37 -4.64
N TYR A 70 8.49 15.65 -5.54
CA TYR A 70 8.93 14.36 -6.10
C TYR A 70 8.71 14.30 -7.61
N PRO A 71 9.27 15.24 -8.40
CA PRO A 71 8.93 15.42 -9.83
C PRO A 71 9.15 14.13 -10.65
N GLU A 72 10.19 13.37 -10.37
CA GLU A 72 10.50 12.11 -11.04
C GLU A 72 9.44 11.02 -10.83
N SER A 73 8.59 11.17 -9.82
CA SER A 73 7.55 10.21 -9.49
C SER A 73 6.18 10.54 -10.11
N PHE A 74 6.08 11.66 -10.82
CA PHE A 74 4.82 12.13 -11.42
C PHE A 74 4.97 12.48 -12.91
N PRO A 75 5.45 11.54 -13.76
CA PRO A 75 5.56 11.81 -15.17
C PRO A 75 4.19 11.91 -15.85
N ILE A 76 4.05 12.90 -16.73
CA ILE A 76 2.92 13.05 -17.64
C ILE A 76 3.13 12.10 -18.81
N VAL A 77 2.08 11.41 -19.20
CA VAL A 77 2.09 10.46 -20.34
C VAL A 77 1.52 11.19 -21.56
N LYS A 78 2.36 11.41 -22.58
CA LYS A 78 1.96 12.03 -23.83
C LYS A 78 1.17 11.06 -24.72
N GLU A 79 0.53 11.57 -25.78
CA GLU A 79 -0.28 10.77 -26.70
C GLU A 79 0.52 9.63 -27.36
N ASP A 80 1.80 9.86 -27.67
CA ASP A 80 2.73 8.88 -28.22
C ASP A 80 3.26 7.88 -27.17
N GLY A 81 2.84 8.01 -25.91
CA GLY A 81 3.28 7.17 -24.79
C GLY A 81 4.59 7.60 -24.14
N THR A 82 5.25 8.64 -24.64
CA THR A 82 6.46 9.20 -24.00
C THR A 82 6.12 9.86 -22.66
N LEU A 83 7.13 9.92 -21.78
CA LEU A 83 7.00 10.55 -20.48
C LEU A 83 7.62 11.94 -20.49
N SER A 84 6.93 12.91 -19.90
CA SER A 84 7.46 14.25 -19.67
C SER A 84 7.25 14.66 -18.21
N TYR A 85 8.07 15.58 -17.75
CA TYR A 85 8.11 16.07 -16.36
C TYR A 85 7.80 17.57 -16.32
N GLU A 86 6.62 17.90 -16.83
CA GLU A 86 6.12 19.28 -16.91
C GLU A 86 5.22 19.60 -15.71
N SER A 87 4.86 20.86 -15.56
CA SER A 87 3.91 21.29 -14.55
C SER A 87 2.51 20.74 -14.83
N PHE A 88 1.82 20.33 -13.77
CA PHE A 88 0.44 19.89 -13.85
C PHE A 88 -0.51 21.07 -14.12
N PRO A 89 -1.61 20.85 -14.87
CA PRO A 89 -2.67 21.84 -14.99
C PRO A 89 -3.31 22.10 -13.63
N GLU A 90 -3.90 23.29 -13.44
CA GLU A 90 -4.59 23.65 -12.19
C GLU A 90 -5.66 22.63 -11.79
N ASP A 91 -6.35 22.06 -12.77
CA ASP A 91 -7.30 20.98 -12.61
C ASP A 91 -7.00 19.85 -13.58
N ILE A 92 -6.85 18.63 -13.05
CA ILE A 92 -6.62 17.42 -13.86
C ILE A 92 -7.81 17.05 -14.76
N GLY A 93 -8.98 17.61 -14.51
CA GLY A 93 -10.22 17.29 -15.20
C GLY A 93 -10.91 16.04 -14.64
N GLU A 94 -11.90 15.54 -15.36
CA GLU A 94 -12.68 14.37 -14.94
C GLU A 94 -11.85 13.10 -15.02
N ILE A 95 -11.93 12.26 -13.98
CA ILE A 95 -11.31 10.92 -13.99
C ILE A 95 -12.03 10.03 -15.00
N ARG A 96 -11.31 9.55 -16.00
CA ARG A 96 -11.79 8.52 -16.92
C ARG A 96 -11.56 7.13 -16.35
N THR A 97 -10.31 6.86 -15.94
CA THR A 97 -9.92 5.59 -15.29
C THR A 97 -8.64 5.74 -14.49
N ILE A 98 -8.45 4.84 -13.53
CA ILE A 98 -7.21 4.61 -12.80
C ILE A 98 -6.94 3.11 -12.84
N TYR A 99 -5.72 2.72 -13.15
CA TYR A 99 -5.32 1.32 -13.16
C TYR A 99 -3.88 1.12 -12.71
N VAL A 100 -3.58 -0.09 -12.26
CA VAL A 100 -2.22 -0.48 -11.89
C VAL A 100 -1.39 -0.63 -13.17
N LYS A 101 -0.33 0.15 -13.27
CA LYS A 101 0.59 0.10 -14.42
C LYS A 101 1.71 -0.90 -14.19
N GLU A 102 2.19 -0.97 -12.94
CA GLU A 102 3.31 -1.82 -12.57
C GLU A 102 3.20 -2.29 -11.13
N ARG A 103 3.60 -3.56 -10.90
CA ARG A 103 3.78 -4.16 -9.59
C ARG A 103 5.21 -4.62 -9.39
N GLY A 104 5.67 -4.53 -8.15
CA GLY A 104 6.88 -5.22 -7.72
C GLY A 104 6.64 -6.73 -7.57
N LYS A 105 7.71 -7.50 -7.52
CA LYS A 105 7.67 -8.98 -7.35
C LYS A 105 6.91 -9.44 -6.10
N SER A 106 6.85 -8.61 -5.07
CA SER A 106 6.08 -8.87 -3.84
C SER A 106 4.58 -8.61 -3.98
N GLY A 107 4.11 -8.12 -5.14
CA GLY A 107 2.72 -7.71 -5.36
C GLY A 107 2.39 -6.28 -4.93
N VAL A 108 3.37 -5.52 -4.42
CA VAL A 108 3.18 -4.09 -4.11
C VAL A 108 2.93 -3.30 -5.39
N VAL A 109 2.02 -2.35 -5.36
CA VAL A 109 1.81 -1.42 -6.48
C VAL A 109 2.98 -0.43 -6.53
N VAL A 110 3.72 -0.47 -7.62
CA VAL A 110 4.87 0.42 -7.88
C VAL A 110 4.42 1.64 -8.67
N SER A 111 3.52 1.47 -9.62
CA SER A 111 3.02 2.56 -10.45
C SER A 111 1.52 2.44 -10.72
N LEU A 112 0.81 3.54 -10.52
CA LEU A 112 -0.56 3.75 -11.03
C LEU A 112 -0.53 4.65 -12.24
N GLU A 113 -1.43 4.42 -13.17
CA GLU A 113 -1.69 5.35 -14.26
C GLU A 113 -3.09 5.93 -14.09
N VAL A 114 -3.16 7.27 -14.11
CA VAL A 114 -4.38 8.06 -13.94
C VAL A 114 -4.69 8.73 -15.28
N VAL A 115 -5.87 8.46 -15.82
CA VAL A 115 -6.34 9.03 -17.09
C VAL A 115 -7.49 9.98 -16.80
N CYS A 116 -7.29 11.25 -17.12
CA CYS A 116 -8.27 12.31 -16.94
C CYS A 116 -8.60 12.98 -18.27
N THR A 117 -9.56 13.91 -18.26
CA THR A 117 -9.91 14.66 -19.48
C THR A 117 -8.81 15.65 -19.89
N ASN A 118 -8.10 16.24 -18.94
CA ASN A 118 -7.10 17.27 -19.21
C ASN A 118 -5.67 16.75 -19.22
N ILE A 119 -5.42 15.59 -18.61
CA ILE A 119 -4.07 15.05 -18.44
C ILE A 119 -4.10 13.54 -18.25
N ARG A 120 -3.03 12.88 -18.67
CA ARG A 120 -2.72 11.49 -18.34
C ARG A 120 -1.35 11.44 -17.68
N PHE A 121 -1.24 10.80 -16.52
CA PHE A 121 0.00 10.78 -15.76
C PHE A 121 0.15 9.49 -14.95
N ARG A 122 1.36 9.26 -14.47
CA ARG A 122 1.64 8.16 -13.54
C ARG A 122 1.94 8.71 -12.14
N ILE A 123 1.66 7.88 -11.17
CA ILE A 123 2.11 8.06 -9.78
C ILE A 123 3.03 6.89 -9.49
N ILE A 124 4.31 7.16 -9.31
CA ILE A 124 5.35 6.15 -9.07
C ILE A 124 5.70 6.10 -7.59
N ASN A 125 5.95 4.91 -7.07
CA ASN A 125 6.23 4.59 -5.69
C ASN A 125 4.97 4.53 -4.80
N GLN A 126 4.88 3.46 -4.00
CA GLN A 126 3.75 3.21 -3.10
C GLN A 126 3.54 4.32 -2.07
N TYR A 127 4.59 5.02 -1.64
CA TYR A 127 4.48 6.20 -0.78
C TYR A 127 3.69 7.31 -1.49
N ASN A 128 4.13 7.71 -2.68
CA ASN A 128 3.50 8.78 -3.45
C ASN A 128 2.05 8.45 -3.82
N ILE A 129 1.77 7.18 -4.18
CA ILE A 129 0.41 6.71 -4.45
C ILE A 129 -0.49 6.94 -3.23
N ARG A 130 -0.06 6.50 -2.06
CA ARG A 130 -0.83 6.59 -0.81
C ARG A 130 -1.04 8.04 -0.36
N PHE A 131 -0.09 8.92 -0.61
CA PHE A 131 -0.15 10.33 -0.24
C PHE A 131 -0.81 11.22 -1.30
N THR A 132 -0.97 10.75 -2.52
CA THR A 132 -1.73 11.45 -3.56
C THR A 132 -3.22 11.09 -3.49
N ILE A 133 -3.55 9.80 -3.31
CA ILE A 133 -4.92 9.34 -3.14
C ILE A 133 -5.26 9.36 -1.65
N ARG A 134 -5.76 10.48 -1.17
CA ARG A 134 -6.09 10.72 0.25
C ARG A 134 -7.61 10.78 0.45
N PRO A 135 -8.23 9.72 0.96
CA PRO A 135 -9.69 9.68 1.12
C PRO A 135 -10.26 10.85 1.94
N ASN A 136 -9.54 11.33 2.96
CA ASN A 136 -9.98 12.46 3.78
C ASN A 136 -9.93 13.83 3.05
N TYR A 137 -9.38 13.88 1.84
CA TYR A 137 -9.34 15.09 1.01
C TYR A 137 -10.47 15.10 -0.04
N ALA A 138 -11.21 13.99 -0.16
CA ALA A 138 -12.39 13.94 -1.02
C ALA A 138 -13.48 14.91 -0.52
N ASP A 139 -14.22 15.49 -1.44
CA ASP A 139 -15.43 16.27 -1.12
C ASP A 139 -16.67 15.35 -1.15
N GLY A 140 -17.74 15.80 -0.50
CA GLY A 140 -19.01 15.07 -0.43
C GLY A 140 -19.12 14.19 0.81
N GLU A 141 -19.69 12.99 0.65
CA GLU A 141 -19.87 12.07 1.77
C GLU A 141 -18.54 11.56 2.31
N VAL A 142 -18.54 11.31 3.60
CA VAL A 142 -17.38 10.75 4.30
C VAL A 142 -17.00 9.38 3.73
N ILE A 143 -15.75 9.24 3.28
CA ILE A 143 -15.24 7.98 2.77
C ILE A 143 -15.05 7.01 3.93
N LYS A 144 -15.69 5.85 3.82
CA LYS A 144 -15.63 4.80 4.83
C LYS A 144 -14.48 3.85 4.52
N TYR A 145 -13.70 3.58 5.55
CA TYR A 145 -12.67 2.57 5.54
C TYR A 145 -13.15 1.34 6.30
N TYR A 146 -13.05 0.19 5.67
CA TYR A 146 -13.42 -1.09 6.24
C TYR A 146 -12.17 -1.95 6.38
N GLY A 147 -11.80 -2.24 7.63
CA GLY A 147 -10.75 -3.18 7.95
C GLY A 147 -11.32 -4.46 8.56
N ARG A 148 -10.59 -5.55 8.44
CA ARG A 148 -10.95 -6.82 9.06
C ARG A 148 -9.73 -7.70 9.34
N GLY A 149 -9.87 -8.57 10.34
CA GLY A 149 -9.01 -9.71 10.57
C GLY A 149 -9.46 -10.97 9.83
N PHE A 150 -8.84 -12.09 10.15
CA PHE A 150 -9.17 -13.40 9.58
C PHE A 150 -10.53 -13.90 10.08
N ASN A 151 -11.29 -14.55 9.20
CA ASN A 151 -12.62 -15.13 9.49
C ASN A 151 -13.66 -14.16 10.08
N SER A 152 -13.51 -12.87 9.85
CA SER A 152 -14.53 -11.89 10.20
C SER A 152 -15.05 -11.19 8.96
N ASP A 153 -16.25 -10.64 9.00
CA ASP A 153 -16.74 -9.76 7.97
C ASP A 153 -16.04 -8.39 8.05
N TYR A 154 -16.13 -7.60 6.98
CA TYR A 154 -15.65 -6.24 7.02
C TYR A 154 -16.42 -5.44 8.07
N GLU A 155 -15.68 -4.94 9.05
CA GLU A 155 -16.22 -4.03 10.05
C GLU A 155 -15.86 -2.59 9.69
N PHE A 156 -16.78 -1.67 9.98
CA PHE A 156 -16.49 -0.25 9.85
C PHE A 156 -15.42 0.15 10.88
N SER A 157 -14.22 0.47 10.39
CA SER A 157 -13.10 0.82 11.25
C SER A 157 -13.05 2.31 11.56
N THR A 158 -13.19 3.15 10.53
CA THR A 158 -13.12 4.61 10.65
C THR A 158 -13.68 5.29 9.41
N SER A 159 -13.99 6.54 9.55
CA SER A 159 -14.25 7.47 8.44
C SER A 159 -13.08 8.44 8.29
N ASN A 160 -12.98 9.10 7.15
CA ASN A 160 -11.92 10.09 6.87
C ASN A 160 -10.50 9.53 7.03
N VAL A 161 -10.25 8.29 6.58
CA VAL A 161 -8.91 7.74 6.55
C VAL A 161 -7.97 8.65 5.76
N SER A 162 -6.82 9.00 6.37
CA SER A 162 -5.95 10.06 5.86
C SER A 162 -5.14 9.66 4.64
N ILE A 163 -4.80 8.37 4.52
CA ILE A 163 -4.02 7.79 3.40
C ILE A 163 -4.46 6.34 3.18
N LEU A 164 -4.19 5.77 2.02
CA LEU A 164 -4.38 4.33 1.82
C LEU A 164 -3.51 3.54 2.80
N PRO A 165 -4.02 2.48 3.44
CA PRO A 165 -3.31 1.76 4.50
C PRO A 165 -1.96 1.17 4.07
N SER A 166 -1.86 0.67 2.83
CA SER A 166 -0.65 0.08 2.27
C SER A 166 -0.60 0.26 0.76
N GLY A 167 0.55 -0.08 0.14
CA GLY A 167 0.69 -0.22 -1.32
C GLY A 167 0.27 -1.60 -1.85
N TYR A 168 -0.25 -2.47 -1.00
CA TYR A 168 -0.71 -3.82 -1.37
C TYR A 168 -2.22 -3.81 -1.56
N PHE A 169 -2.66 -3.52 -2.77
CA PHE A 169 -4.09 -3.48 -3.13
C PHE A 169 -4.29 -3.84 -4.61
N ALA A 170 -5.52 -4.18 -4.98
CA ALA A 170 -6.01 -4.26 -6.34
C ALA A 170 -7.22 -3.35 -6.52
N LEU A 171 -7.55 -3.04 -7.74
CA LEU A 171 -8.57 -2.08 -8.13
C LEU A 171 -9.75 -2.78 -8.80
N GLU A 172 -10.95 -2.35 -8.44
CA GLU A 172 -12.16 -2.77 -9.13
C GLU A 172 -13.06 -1.57 -9.40
N TRP A 173 -13.38 -1.34 -10.67
CA TRP A 173 -14.37 -0.35 -11.09
C TRP A 173 -15.76 -0.96 -11.12
N HIS A 174 -16.71 -0.28 -10.53
CA HIS A 174 -18.14 -0.54 -10.72
C HIS A 174 -18.84 0.77 -11.05
N ASN A 175 -19.26 0.94 -12.31
CA ASN A 175 -19.75 2.22 -12.85
C ASN A 175 -18.72 3.34 -12.61
N ASP A 176 -19.09 4.38 -11.85
CA ASP A 176 -18.26 5.53 -11.54
C ASP A 176 -17.54 5.41 -10.17
N GLU A 177 -17.58 4.26 -9.55
CA GLU A 177 -16.93 3.99 -8.26
C GLU A 177 -15.71 3.07 -8.44
N LEU A 178 -14.61 3.47 -7.84
CA LEU A 178 -13.40 2.66 -7.71
C LEU A 178 -13.27 2.13 -6.30
N THR A 179 -13.20 0.80 -6.18
CA THR A 179 -12.90 0.16 -4.91
C THR A 179 -11.45 -0.32 -4.90
N PHE A 180 -10.74 0.09 -3.88
CA PHE A 180 -9.43 -0.42 -3.50
C PHE A 180 -9.64 -1.59 -2.54
N PHE A 181 -9.27 -2.80 -2.96
CA PHE A 181 -9.21 -3.98 -2.09
C PHE A 181 -7.77 -4.23 -1.71
N GLY A 182 -7.44 -4.19 -0.44
CA GLY A 182 -6.05 -4.30 -0.04
C GLY A 182 -5.82 -5.15 1.21
N GLY A 183 -4.55 -5.24 1.58
CA GLY A 183 -4.11 -5.99 2.75
C GLY A 183 -2.93 -5.36 3.46
N GLY A 184 -2.94 -5.48 4.78
CA GLY A 184 -1.89 -4.96 5.65
C GLY A 184 -1.91 -3.44 5.83
N THR A 185 -1.03 -2.98 6.71
CA THR A 185 -0.80 -1.55 6.99
C THR A 185 0.69 -1.28 7.00
N GLY A 186 1.10 -0.19 6.35
CA GLY A 186 2.49 0.26 6.31
C GLY A 186 3.15 0.08 4.94
N HIS A 187 4.49 0.19 4.93
CA HIS A 187 5.29 0.19 3.69
C HIS A 187 5.59 -1.20 3.12
N GLY A 188 5.44 -2.27 3.93
CA GLY A 188 5.67 -3.64 3.47
C GLY A 188 7.12 -4.03 3.19
N VAL A 189 8.08 -3.28 3.70
CA VAL A 189 9.54 -3.47 3.46
C VAL A 189 10.23 -4.15 4.63
N GLY A 190 9.56 -4.95 5.41
CA GLY A 190 10.23 -5.55 6.54
C GLY A 190 9.34 -6.47 7.35
N MET A 191 9.77 -6.70 8.56
CA MET A 191 9.15 -7.65 9.48
C MET A 191 7.75 -7.21 9.88
N CYS A 192 6.77 -8.11 9.73
CA CYS A 192 5.40 -7.85 10.13
C CYS A 192 5.25 -7.96 11.66
N GLN A 193 4.79 -6.88 12.31
CA GLN A 193 4.60 -6.85 13.78
C GLN A 193 3.65 -7.94 14.28
N TYR A 194 2.47 -8.10 13.66
CA TYR A 194 1.49 -9.14 14.03
C TYR A 194 2.04 -10.55 13.82
N GLY A 195 2.68 -10.79 12.67
CA GLY A 195 3.29 -12.08 12.38
C GLY A 195 4.43 -12.43 13.33
N THR A 196 5.25 -11.45 13.70
CA THR A 196 6.32 -11.59 14.68
C THR A 196 5.76 -11.91 16.07
N GLN A 197 4.75 -11.18 16.51
CA GLN A 197 4.11 -11.41 17.80
C GLN A 197 3.49 -12.83 17.87
N LYS A 198 2.81 -13.26 16.82
CA LYS A 198 2.23 -14.61 16.74
C LYS A 198 3.31 -15.68 16.78
N ALA A 199 4.40 -15.50 16.03
CA ALA A 199 5.52 -16.42 16.02
C ALA A 199 6.21 -16.51 17.38
N ALA A 200 6.44 -15.37 18.07
CA ALA A 200 7.00 -15.34 19.41
C ALA A 200 6.08 -16.03 20.44
N LYS A 201 4.78 -15.78 20.39
CA LYS A 201 3.78 -16.46 21.25
C LYS A 201 3.74 -17.97 21.02
N SER A 202 4.06 -18.45 19.82
CA SER A 202 4.18 -19.89 19.50
C SER A 202 5.52 -20.50 19.87
N GLY A 203 6.41 -19.75 20.55
CA GLY A 203 7.70 -20.23 21.06
C GLY A 203 8.84 -20.14 20.06
N LYS A 204 8.69 -19.50 18.91
CA LYS A 204 9.80 -19.28 17.97
C LYS A 204 10.84 -18.33 18.55
N THR A 205 12.11 -18.69 18.36
CA THR A 205 13.22 -17.83 18.73
C THR A 205 13.33 -16.60 17.82
N TYR A 206 14.00 -15.55 18.30
CA TYR A 206 14.21 -14.34 17.48
C TYR A 206 14.98 -14.64 16.18
N LYS A 207 15.89 -15.62 16.18
CA LYS A 207 16.64 -16.05 14.97
C LYS A 207 15.70 -16.68 13.93
N GLU A 208 14.77 -17.53 14.35
CA GLU A 208 13.78 -18.14 13.46
C GLU A 208 12.83 -17.08 12.90
N ILE A 209 12.41 -16.12 13.72
CA ILE A 209 11.54 -15.02 13.30
C ILE A 209 12.26 -14.15 12.26
N LEU A 210 13.49 -13.71 12.53
CA LEU A 210 14.26 -12.89 11.60
C LEU A 210 14.52 -13.61 10.27
N ASN A 211 14.88 -14.90 10.31
CA ASN A 211 15.08 -15.72 9.10
C ASN A 211 13.79 -15.93 8.29
N THR A 212 12.61 -15.78 8.91
CA THR A 212 11.33 -15.82 8.18
C THR A 212 11.19 -14.62 7.25
N TYR A 213 11.56 -13.43 7.72
CA TYR A 213 11.35 -12.16 6.98
C TYR A 213 12.55 -11.70 6.16
N TYR A 214 13.76 -12.05 6.59
CA TYR A 214 14.99 -11.62 5.95
C TYR A 214 15.79 -12.83 5.46
N LYS A 215 16.30 -12.77 4.24
CA LYS A 215 17.08 -13.85 3.64
C LYS A 215 18.57 -13.52 3.67
N ASN A 216 19.39 -14.56 3.70
CA ASN A 216 20.85 -14.41 3.64
C ASN A 216 21.44 -13.51 4.75
N ILE A 217 20.82 -13.52 5.93
CA ILE A 217 21.31 -12.80 7.12
C ILE A 217 22.18 -13.73 7.98
N SER A 218 23.17 -13.16 8.64
CA SER A 218 23.99 -13.82 9.68
C SER A 218 23.76 -13.17 11.04
N PHE A 219 24.06 -13.90 12.10
CA PHE A 219 23.93 -13.41 13.47
C PHE A 219 25.31 -13.39 14.11
N GLU A 220 25.73 -12.21 14.55
CA GLU A 220 26.98 -12.03 15.26
C GLU A 220 26.71 -11.68 16.73
N ASN A 221 27.50 -12.25 17.64
CA ASN A 221 27.47 -11.80 19.02
C ASN A 221 28.32 -10.52 19.12
N THR A 222 27.67 -9.40 19.33
CA THR A 222 28.37 -8.16 19.66
C THR A 222 28.55 -8.13 21.20
N ASN A 223 29.79 -7.95 21.67
CA ASN A 223 30.08 -7.69 23.09
C ASN A 223 29.74 -6.25 23.48
N ILE A 224 28.61 -5.73 22.98
CA ILE A 224 28.11 -4.43 23.42
C ILE A 224 27.41 -4.63 24.75
N GLU A 225 27.97 -4.05 25.81
CA GLU A 225 27.26 -3.94 27.09
C GLU A 225 25.99 -3.11 26.84
N TYR A 226 24.85 -3.77 26.92
CA TYR A 226 23.56 -3.11 26.85
C TYR A 226 23.27 -2.44 28.19
N THR A 227 23.33 -1.11 28.22
CA THR A 227 22.78 -0.35 29.34
C THR A 227 21.26 -0.19 29.10
N PRO A 228 20.39 -0.84 29.90
CA PRO A 228 18.97 -0.68 29.75
C PRO A 228 18.61 0.80 29.89
N LEU A 229 17.82 1.33 28.97
CA LEU A 229 17.22 2.65 29.15
C LEU A 229 16.24 2.57 30.32
N THR A 230 16.68 3.06 31.49
CA THR A 230 15.92 2.99 32.74
C THR A 230 14.80 4.03 32.83
N ASP A 231 14.70 4.93 31.86
CA ASP A 231 13.77 6.07 31.93
C ASP A 231 13.10 6.38 30.59
N PHE A 232 12.07 5.58 30.25
CA PHE A 232 11.23 5.82 29.07
C PHE A 232 10.28 7.03 29.23
N LYS A 233 10.18 7.62 30.41
CA LYS A 233 9.23 8.72 30.68
C LYS A 233 9.59 10.04 30.01
N ASN A 234 10.81 10.20 29.53
CA ASN A 234 11.30 11.44 28.92
C ASN A 234 11.25 11.45 27.38
N TYR A 235 10.70 10.39 26.75
CA TYR A 235 10.65 10.24 25.29
C TYR A 235 9.23 10.01 24.71
N LEU A 236 8.19 10.26 25.51
CA LEU A 236 6.78 10.27 25.06
C LEU A 236 6.21 11.68 25.07
#